data_14a81de09eaeaf164304dde7a2b15a60
#
_entry.id   14a81de09eaeaf164304dde7a2b15a60
#
_cell.length_a   1.000
_cell.length_b   1.000
_cell.length_c   1.000
_cell.angle_alpha   90.00
_cell.angle_beta   90.00
_cell.angle_gamma   90.00
#
_symmetry.space_group_name_H-M   'P 1'
#
loop_
_entity.id
_entity.type
_entity.pdbx_description
1 polymer ?
#
loop_
_entity_poly.entity_id
_entity_poly.type
_entity_poly.pdbx_seq_one_letter_code
_entity_poly.pdbx_strand_id
1 'polypeptide(L)'
;MVNPLPRKLIEEFASKVDTLYVVEELDPVIETQVKSWGIKAIGKEIFTVQGEYSANMLREAILKEELDISKPAQAPGRPPILCPGCPHRGVYYVLNKLKIHAAGDIGCYTLGAVAPLSVVDTTICMGASISSLHGMEKAKGKDYIKNWVAVIGDSTFLHTGVNSLMNMVYNKATGTVIILDNSTTGMTGHQDHPATGKTLDGEPAYAVDLVDLCHALGVKHVEVVDAFDVDRLTKVVKEEVARDEVSVIISQSPCALLKSFVPKGKCYTCLL
;
A
#
# COMPACT_ATOMS: atom_id res chain seq x y z
N MET A 1 5.98 22.11 -12.76
CA MET A 1 6.55 22.24 -11.40
C MET A 1 5.50 22.91 -10.53
N VAL A 2 5.10 22.26 -9.45
CA VAL A 2 4.05 22.76 -8.55
C VAL A 2 4.59 23.26 -7.21
N ASN A 3 5.84 22.95 -6.89
CA ASN A 3 6.51 23.48 -5.69
C ASN A 3 8.05 23.55 -5.91
N PRO A 4 8.68 24.73 -5.79
CA PRO A 4 8.02 26.04 -5.72
C PRO A 4 7.30 26.38 -7.02
N LEU A 5 6.21 27.17 -6.95
CA LEU A 5 5.53 27.65 -8.14
C LEU A 5 6.44 28.61 -8.93
N PRO A 6 6.41 28.56 -10.28
CA PRO A 6 7.24 29.43 -11.13
C PRO A 6 6.65 30.85 -11.19
N ARG A 7 6.88 31.63 -10.14
CA ARG A 7 6.28 32.96 -9.93
C ARG A 7 6.40 33.87 -11.16
N LYS A 8 7.59 34.03 -11.72
CA LYS A 8 7.81 34.92 -12.88
C LYS A 8 6.97 34.53 -14.10
N LEU A 9 6.84 33.22 -14.35
CA LEU A 9 6.02 32.70 -15.46
C LEU A 9 4.53 32.99 -15.23
N ILE A 10 4.05 32.85 -13.99
CA ILE A 10 2.67 33.14 -13.63
C ILE A 10 2.36 34.63 -13.70
N GLU A 11 3.27 35.50 -13.22
CA GLU A 11 3.17 36.96 -13.33
C GLU A 11 3.13 37.40 -14.81
N GLU A 12 4.03 36.85 -15.64
CA GLU A 12 4.04 37.11 -17.08
C GLU A 12 2.74 36.66 -17.76
N PHE A 13 2.24 35.48 -17.45
CA PHE A 13 1.00 34.97 -17.99
C PHE A 13 -0.20 35.86 -17.56
N ALA A 14 -0.29 36.17 -16.26
CA ALA A 14 -1.35 36.98 -15.69
C ALA A 14 -1.40 38.40 -16.33
N SER A 15 -0.25 38.96 -16.74
CA SER A 15 -0.20 40.27 -17.39
C SER A 15 -0.74 40.27 -18.84
N LYS A 16 -0.99 39.11 -19.42
CA LYS A 16 -1.44 38.94 -20.82
C LYS A 16 -2.92 38.58 -20.95
N VAL A 17 -3.63 38.42 -19.84
CA VAL A 17 -5.03 38.01 -19.81
C VAL A 17 -5.87 38.91 -18.94
N ASP A 18 -7.13 39.09 -19.30
CA ASP A 18 -8.07 39.91 -18.51
C ASP A 18 -8.60 39.15 -17.28
N THR A 19 -8.71 37.82 -17.39
CA THR A 19 -9.22 36.96 -16.32
C THR A 19 -8.32 35.74 -16.18
N LEU A 20 -7.84 35.51 -14.95
CA LEU A 20 -7.05 34.33 -14.59
C LEU A 20 -7.89 33.38 -13.75
N TYR A 21 -7.97 32.13 -14.14
CA TYR A 21 -8.59 31.07 -13.37
C TYR A 21 -7.51 30.14 -12.80
N VAL A 22 -7.64 29.78 -11.53
CA VAL A 22 -6.85 28.70 -10.91
C VAL A 22 -7.77 27.51 -10.73
N VAL A 23 -7.49 26.45 -11.51
CA VAL A 23 -8.25 25.22 -11.50
C VAL A 23 -7.43 24.14 -10.79
N GLU A 24 -7.78 23.86 -9.56
CA GLU A 24 -7.14 22.83 -8.72
C GLU A 24 -8.19 22.12 -7.89
N GLU A 25 -8.02 20.82 -7.70
CA GLU A 25 -8.89 20.03 -6.85
C GLU A 25 -8.54 20.22 -5.37
N LEU A 26 -9.49 19.92 -4.47
CA LEU A 26 -9.32 20.01 -3.02
C LEU A 26 -8.92 21.42 -2.55
N ASP A 27 -7.95 21.54 -1.66
CA ASP A 27 -7.56 22.81 -1.03
C ASP A 27 -6.90 23.79 -2.01
N PRO A 28 -7.12 25.11 -1.82
CA PRO A 28 -6.61 26.16 -2.71
C PRO A 28 -5.14 26.45 -2.49
N VAL A 29 -4.25 25.52 -2.75
CA VAL A 29 -2.80 25.64 -2.52
C VAL A 29 -2.16 26.59 -3.53
N ILE A 30 -2.45 26.41 -4.82
CA ILE A 30 -1.93 27.23 -5.93
C ILE A 30 -2.62 28.60 -5.89
N GLU A 31 -3.93 28.64 -5.76
CA GLU A 31 -4.71 29.88 -5.70
C GLU A 31 -4.25 30.78 -4.56
N THR A 32 -4.08 30.23 -3.36
CA THR A 32 -3.60 30.97 -2.19
C THR A 32 -2.23 31.58 -2.44
N GLN A 33 -1.32 30.82 -3.04
CA GLN A 33 0.03 31.30 -3.33
C GLN A 33 0.01 32.39 -4.41
N VAL A 34 -0.75 32.21 -5.49
CA VAL A 34 -0.90 33.21 -6.56
C VAL A 34 -1.49 34.51 -6.03
N LYS A 35 -2.54 34.42 -5.22
CA LYS A 35 -3.19 35.60 -4.57
C LYS A 35 -2.23 36.29 -3.58
N SER A 36 -1.37 35.54 -2.87
CA SER A 36 -0.38 36.12 -1.97
C SER A 36 0.65 37.01 -2.67
N TRP A 37 0.84 36.85 -3.98
CA TRP A 37 1.71 37.74 -4.79
C TRP A 37 0.99 38.98 -5.31
N GLY A 38 -0.27 39.18 -4.95
CA GLY A 38 -1.08 40.30 -5.40
C GLY A 38 -1.72 40.09 -6.78
N ILE A 39 -1.66 38.88 -7.35
CA ILE A 39 -2.27 38.53 -8.62
C ILE A 39 -3.75 38.22 -8.39
N LYS A 40 -4.63 38.90 -9.14
CA LYS A 40 -6.06 38.60 -9.13
C LYS A 40 -6.31 37.28 -9.86
N ALA A 41 -6.96 36.35 -9.19
CA ALA A 41 -7.33 35.04 -9.76
C ALA A 41 -8.66 34.59 -9.20
N ILE A 42 -9.43 33.90 -10.01
CA ILE A 42 -10.70 33.27 -9.65
C ILE A 42 -10.43 31.77 -9.45
N GLY A 43 -10.80 31.23 -8.32
CA GLY A 43 -10.58 29.82 -8.00
C GLY A 43 -11.77 29.24 -7.24
N LYS A 44 -11.64 29.02 -5.94
CA LYS A 44 -12.68 28.40 -5.12
C LYS A 44 -13.94 29.24 -4.93
N GLU A 45 -13.98 30.45 -5.42
CA GLU A 45 -15.23 31.23 -5.53
C GLU A 45 -16.25 30.57 -6.48
N ILE A 46 -15.76 29.85 -7.49
CA ILE A 46 -16.62 29.18 -8.48
C ILE A 46 -16.38 27.66 -8.58
N PHE A 47 -15.28 27.17 -8.02
CA PHE A 47 -14.94 25.74 -8.04
C PHE A 47 -15.11 25.11 -6.65
N THR A 48 -15.76 23.95 -6.60
CA THR A 48 -15.94 23.20 -5.36
C THR A 48 -14.61 22.72 -4.76
N VAL A 49 -14.54 22.59 -3.44
CA VAL A 49 -13.43 21.93 -2.74
C VAL A 49 -13.63 20.40 -2.64
N GLN A 50 -14.77 19.87 -3.10
CA GLN A 50 -15.12 18.46 -2.96
C GLN A 50 -15.26 17.78 -4.32
N GLY A 51 -14.78 16.54 -4.38
CA GLY A 51 -14.91 15.68 -5.53
C GLY A 51 -13.90 15.96 -6.64
N GLU A 52 -13.99 15.16 -7.69
CA GLU A 52 -13.15 15.27 -8.88
C GLU A 52 -13.70 16.34 -9.84
N TYR A 53 -12.81 17.03 -10.54
CA TYR A 53 -13.19 17.98 -11.57
C TYR A 53 -13.34 17.31 -12.94
N SER A 54 -14.38 17.69 -13.67
CA SER A 54 -14.61 17.24 -15.02
C SER A 54 -14.63 18.42 -16.00
N ALA A 55 -14.40 18.13 -17.27
CA ALA A 55 -14.50 19.14 -18.32
C ALA A 55 -15.90 19.81 -18.34
N ASN A 56 -16.95 19.05 -18.09
CA ASN A 56 -18.30 19.57 -18.03
C ASN A 56 -18.50 20.56 -16.88
N MET A 57 -17.99 20.23 -15.68
CA MET A 57 -18.04 21.14 -14.53
C MET A 57 -17.29 22.46 -14.81
N LEU A 58 -16.14 22.38 -15.50
CA LEU A 58 -15.39 23.59 -15.88
C LEU A 58 -16.14 24.42 -16.90
N ARG A 59 -16.77 23.80 -17.91
CA ARG A 59 -17.60 24.50 -18.90
C ARG A 59 -18.80 25.21 -18.23
N GLU A 60 -19.47 24.53 -17.33
CA GLU A 60 -20.56 25.12 -16.56
C GLU A 60 -20.08 26.29 -15.68
N ALA A 61 -18.99 26.10 -14.93
CA ALA A 61 -18.48 27.12 -14.02
C ALA A 61 -17.90 28.35 -14.75
N ILE A 62 -17.14 28.16 -15.83
CA ILE A 62 -16.43 29.24 -16.55
C ILE A 62 -17.29 29.81 -17.69
N LEU A 63 -17.86 28.95 -18.53
CA LEU A 63 -18.58 29.37 -19.74
C LEU A 63 -20.07 29.59 -19.50
N LYS A 64 -20.60 29.20 -18.35
CA LYS A 64 -22.01 29.27 -17.99
C LYS A 64 -22.91 28.51 -18.97
N GLU A 65 -22.36 27.41 -19.53
CA GLU A 65 -23.14 26.54 -20.43
C GLU A 65 -24.06 25.62 -19.61
N GLU A 66 -25.34 25.55 -20.01
CA GLU A 66 -26.24 24.52 -19.52
C GLU A 66 -25.90 23.20 -20.25
N LEU A 67 -25.43 22.22 -19.52
CA LEU A 67 -25.06 20.93 -20.10
C LEU A 67 -26.18 19.91 -19.87
N ASP A 68 -26.66 19.31 -20.93
CA ASP A 68 -27.54 18.15 -20.85
C ASP A 68 -26.67 16.93 -20.45
N ILE A 69 -26.53 16.73 -19.13
CA ILE A 69 -25.82 15.59 -18.57
C ILE A 69 -26.84 14.46 -18.46
N SER A 70 -26.92 13.61 -19.47
CA SER A 70 -27.63 12.34 -19.35
C SER A 70 -27.00 11.53 -18.21
N LYS A 71 -27.79 11.11 -17.23
CA LYS A 71 -27.28 10.28 -16.13
C LYS A 71 -26.65 9.01 -16.73
N PRO A 72 -25.38 8.73 -16.47
CA PRO A 72 -24.76 7.52 -16.99
C PRO A 72 -25.53 6.30 -16.49
N ALA A 73 -25.66 5.28 -17.34
CA ALA A 73 -26.23 4.02 -16.93
C ALA A 73 -25.46 3.48 -15.70
N GLN A 74 -26.22 3.01 -14.73
CA GLN A 74 -25.63 2.49 -13.50
C GLN A 74 -24.86 1.21 -13.82
N ALA A 75 -23.54 1.29 -13.88
CA ALA A 75 -22.70 0.13 -14.11
C ALA A 75 -22.64 -0.76 -12.85
N PRO A 76 -22.58 -2.09 -13.00
CA PRO A 76 -22.38 -2.97 -11.84
C PRO A 76 -21.04 -2.67 -11.17
N GLY A 77 -21.04 -2.63 -9.82
CA GLY A 77 -19.83 -2.41 -9.04
C GLY A 77 -18.79 -3.49 -9.33
N ARG A 78 -17.55 -3.08 -9.53
CA ARG A 78 -16.39 -3.96 -9.71
C ARG A 78 -15.34 -3.63 -8.65
N PRO A 79 -15.51 -4.11 -7.41
CA PRO A 79 -14.53 -3.85 -6.37
C PRO A 79 -13.17 -4.47 -6.75
N PRO A 80 -12.05 -3.84 -6.40
CA PRO A 80 -10.74 -4.40 -6.61
C PRO A 80 -10.59 -5.70 -5.79
N ILE A 81 -9.96 -6.71 -6.38
CA ILE A 81 -9.67 -8.00 -5.73
C ILE A 81 -8.24 -8.43 -6.03
N LEU A 82 -7.68 -9.31 -5.19
CA LEU A 82 -6.41 -9.96 -5.49
C LEU A 82 -6.50 -10.78 -6.77
N CYS A 83 -5.46 -10.75 -7.60
CA CYS A 83 -5.40 -11.47 -8.88
C CYS A 83 -5.62 -12.98 -8.70
N PRO A 84 -6.17 -13.68 -9.71
CA PRO A 84 -6.11 -15.14 -9.75
C PRO A 84 -4.65 -15.62 -9.67
N GLY A 85 -4.37 -16.60 -8.81
CA GLY A 85 -3.00 -17.11 -8.60
C GLY A 85 -2.09 -16.16 -7.81
N CYS A 86 -2.61 -15.12 -7.20
CA CYS A 86 -1.84 -14.22 -6.35
C CYS A 86 -1.30 -14.97 -5.10
N PRO A 87 0.02 -14.92 -4.82
CA PRO A 87 0.60 -15.61 -3.67
C PRO A 87 0.07 -15.12 -2.32
N HIS A 88 -0.36 -13.88 -2.23
CA HIS A 88 -0.91 -13.32 -0.98
C HIS A 88 -2.19 -14.02 -0.50
N ARG A 89 -2.94 -14.66 -1.41
CA ARG A 89 -4.19 -15.36 -1.07
C ARG A 89 -3.98 -16.50 -0.09
N GLY A 90 -2.87 -17.25 -0.21
CA GLY A 90 -2.55 -18.37 0.67
C GLY A 90 -2.43 -17.94 2.12
N VAL A 91 -1.69 -16.85 2.36
CA VAL A 91 -1.52 -16.29 3.71
C VAL A 91 -2.86 -15.87 4.31
N TYR A 92 -3.66 -15.11 3.59
CA TYR A 92 -4.94 -14.63 4.10
C TYR A 92 -5.97 -15.74 4.30
N TYR A 93 -5.94 -16.76 3.45
CA TYR A 93 -6.74 -17.97 3.68
C TYR A 93 -6.38 -18.63 5.01
N VAL A 94 -5.08 -18.79 5.30
CA VAL A 94 -4.60 -19.38 6.55
C VAL A 94 -4.99 -18.53 7.76
N LEU A 95 -4.75 -17.21 7.69
CA LEU A 95 -5.10 -16.29 8.77
C LEU A 95 -6.61 -16.30 9.07
N ASN A 96 -7.45 -16.27 8.03
CA ASN A 96 -8.90 -16.37 8.17
C ASN A 96 -9.32 -17.70 8.82
N LYS A 97 -8.77 -18.82 8.34
CA LYS A 97 -9.03 -20.16 8.89
C LYS A 97 -8.65 -20.26 10.37
N LEU A 98 -7.57 -19.61 10.78
CA LEU A 98 -7.06 -19.60 12.15
C LEU A 98 -7.71 -18.51 13.02
N LYS A 99 -8.54 -17.63 12.46
CA LYS A 99 -9.15 -16.50 13.15
C LYS A 99 -8.10 -15.52 13.72
N ILE A 100 -7.04 -15.30 12.95
CA ILE A 100 -5.97 -14.38 13.29
C ILE A 100 -6.23 -13.06 12.54
N HIS A 101 -6.18 -11.96 13.27
CA HIS A 101 -6.33 -10.60 12.78
C HIS A 101 -5.01 -10.08 12.20
N ALA A 102 -5.08 -9.18 11.24
CA ALA A 102 -3.89 -8.57 10.66
C ALA A 102 -3.90 -7.05 10.79
N ALA A 103 -2.85 -6.53 11.42
CA ALA A 103 -2.42 -5.15 11.22
C ALA A 103 -1.75 -5.08 9.84
N GLY A 104 -2.46 -4.52 8.86
CA GLY A 104 -2.02 -4.49 7.49
C GLY A 104 -1.23 -3.25 7.11
N ASP A 105 -0.72 -3.28 5.91
CA ASP A 105 0.09 -2.23 5.32
C ASP A 105 -0.40 -1.89 3.90
N ILE A 106 0.31 -1.04 3.17
CA ILE A 106 -0.08 -0.53 1.86
C ILE A 106 0.60 -1.30 0.72
N GLY A 107 -0.20 -1.94 -0.11
CA GLY A 107 0.21 -2.71 -1.28
C GLY A 107 -0.95 -3.55 -1.81
N CYS A 108 -0.73 -4.43 -2.80
CA CYS A 108 -1.76 -5.35 -3.27
C CYS A 108 -2.40 -6.14 -2.12
N TYR A 109 -1.63 -6.49 -1.13
CA TYR A 109 -2.06 -7.23 0.05
C TYR A 109 -3.03 -6.46 0.97
N THR A 110 -3.17 -5.13 0.83
CA THR A 110 -4.24 -4.37 1.50
C THR A 110 -5.62 -4.93 1.11
N LEU A 111 -5.75 -5.53 -0.07
CA LEU A 111 -6.98 -6.15 -0.54
C LEU A 111 -7.38 -7.41 0.27
N GLY A 112 -6.55 -7.86 1.20
CA GLY A 112 -6.95 -8.82 2.23
C GLY A 112 -8.04 -8.30 3.19
N ALA A 113 -8.32 -6.99 3.17
CA ALA A 113 -9.41 -6.39 3.96
C ALA A 113 -10.81 -6.66 3.37
N VAL A 114 -10.90 -6.91 2.06
CA VAL A 114 -12.19 -7.11 1.39
C VAL A 114 -12.58 -8.59 1.31
N ALA A 115 -13.88 -8.81 1.18
CA ALA A 115 -14.41 -10.17 1.00
C ALA A 115 -13.81 -10.85 -0.26
N PRO A 116 -13.61 -12.18 -0.22
CA PRO A 116 -13.99 -13.13 0.82
C PRO A 116 -12.95 -13.30 1.95
N LEU A 117 -11.78 -12.65 1.84
CA LEU A 117 -10.67 -12.85 2.76
C LEU A 117 -10.92 -12.16 4.11
N SER A 118 -11.21 -10.87 4.11
CA SER A 118 -11.65 -10.07 5.27
C SER A 118 -10.81 -10.29 6.55
N VAL A 119 -9.47 -10.22 6.41
CA VAL A 119 -8.52 -10.52 7.49
C VAL A 119 -7.76 -9.28 7.95
N VAL A 120 -7.57 -8.31 7.05
CA VAL A 120 -6.86 -7.08 7.38
C VAL A 120 -7.83 -6.12 8.06
N ASP A 121 -7.58 -5.81 9.31
CA ASP A 121 -8.47 -5.00 10.14
C ASP A 121 -8.04 -3.53 10.24
N THR A 122 -6.76 -3.25 10.08
CA THR A 122 -6.23 -1.90 10.15
C THR A 122 -5.23 -1.63 9.02
N THR A 123 -5.27 -0.41 8.48
CA THR A 123 -4.30 0.08 7.51
C THR A 123 -4.14 1.59 7.72
N ILE A 124 -2.93 2.08 7.95
CA ILE A 124 -2.68 3.50 8.25
C ILE A 124 -1.85 4.14 7.14
N CYS A 125 -0.60 3.71 6.99
CA CYS A 125 0.31 4.21 5.96
C CYS A 125 1.39 3.17 5.68
N MET A 126 2.20 3.39 4.64
CA MET A 126 3.30 2.48 4.28
C MET A 126 4.27 2.30 5.45
N GLY A 127 4.49 1.03 5.84
CA GLY A 127 5.39 0.64 6.93
C GLY A 127 4.78 0.64 8.32
N ALA A 128 3.51 1.05 8.46
CA ALA A 128 2.90 1.21 9.79
C ALA A 128 2.38 -0.09 10.42
N SER A 129 2.24 -1.18 9.66
CA SER A 129 1.68 -2.44 10.18
C SER A 129 2.43 -2.98 11.40
N ILE A 130 3.75 -3.02 11.32
CA ILE A 130 4.62 -3.51 12.39
C ILE A 130 4.55 -2.61 13.62
N SER A 131 4.63 -1.29 13.42
CA SER A 131 4.50 -0.30 14.50
C SER A 131 3.11 -0.33 15.14
N SER A 132 2.06 -0.58 14.35
CA SER A 132 0.69 -0.71 14.85
C SER A 132 0.55 -1.93 15.76
N LEU A 133 1.06 -3.10 15.34
CA LEU A 133 1.06 -4.30 16.18
C LEU A 133 1.81 -4.06 17.50
N HIS A 134 3.00 -3.45 17.42
CA HIS A 134 3.78 -3.11 18.61
C HIS A 134 3.04 -2.09 19.50
N GLY A 135 2.40 -1.09 18.92
CA GLY A 135 1.59 -0.12 19.66
C GLY A 135 0.40 -0.77 20.38
N MET A 136 -0.28 -1.71 19.71
CA MET A 136 -1.36 -2.50 20.33
C MET A 136 -0.86 -3.31 21.51
N GLU A 137 0.32 -3.94 21.42
CA GLU A 137 0.94 -4.64 22.53
C GLU A 137 1.22 -3.71 23.72
N LYS A 138 1.80 -2.54 23.47
CA LYS A 138 2.08 -1.57 24.54
C LYS A 138 0.83 -1.00 25.17
N ALA A 139 -0.22 -0.78 24.40
CA ALA A 139 -1.48 -0.20 24.88
C ALA A 139 -2.40 -1.21 25.60
N LYS A 140 -2.41 -2.47 25.13
CA LYS A 140 -3.38 -3.50 25.57
C LYS A 140 -2.72 -4.73 26.22
N GLY A 141 -1.40 -4.85 26.11
CA GLY A 141 -0.64 -5.98 26.63
C GLY A 141 -0.51 -7.14 25.63
N LYS A 142 0.40 -8.07 25.95
CA LYS A 142 0.74 -9.23 25.12
C LYS A 142 -0.46 -10.13 24.81
N ASP A 143 -1.37 -10.31 25.78
CA ASP A 143 -2.53 -11.19 25.60
C ASP A 143 -3.47 -10.68 24.52
N TYR A 144 -3.55 -9.37 24.33
CA TYR A 144 -4.38 -8.79 23.29
C TYR A 144 -3.89 -9.14 21.88
N ILE A 145 -2.58 -9.16 21.67
CA ILE A 145 -2.00 -9.41 20.35
C ILE A 145 -1.77 -10.88 20.01
N LYS A 146 -2.12 -11.82 20.90
CA LYS A 146 -1.97 -13.27 20.65
C LYS A 146 -2.68 -13.76 19.37
N ASN A 147 -3.74 -13.08 18.95
CA ASN A 147 -4.47 -13.40 17.74
C ASN A 147 -4.22 -12.34 16.64
N TRP A 148 -3.11 -11.62 16.71
CA TRP A 148 -2.76 -10.60 15.76
C TRP A 148 -1.39 -10.86 15.15
N VAL A 149 -1.25 -10.49 13.87
CA VAL A 149 0.03 -10.43 13.15
C VAL A 149 0.16 -9.09 12.47
N ALA A 150 1.39 -8.65 12.18
CA ALA A 150 1.62 -7.58 11.22
C ALA A 150 1.86 -8.20 9.85
N VAL A 151 1.25 -7.65 8.81
CA VAL A 151 1.44 -8.10 7.43
C VAL A 151 1.98 -6.95 6.60
N ILE A 152 3.07 -7.18 5.89
CA ILE A 152 3.77 -6.18 5.10
C ILE A 152 4.38 -6.82 3.83
N GLY A 153 4.38 -6.11 2.70
CA GLY A 153 5.06 -6.59 1.48
C GLY A 153 6.57 -6.36 1.53
N ASP A 154 7.30 -7.10 0.72
CA ASP A 154 8.76 -7.04 0.57
C ASP A 154 9.28 -5.63 0.28
N SER A 155 8.74 -4.98 -0.72
CA SER A 155 9.10 -3.60 -1.08
C SER A 155 8.79 -2.62 0.05
N THR A 156 7.60 -2.69 0.65
CA THR A 156 7.19 -1.81 1.74
C THR A 156 8.03 -2.05 3.00
N PHE A 157 8.40 -3.30 3.28
CA PHE A 157 9.30 -3.64 4.37
C PHE A 157 10.67 -2.95 4.22
N LEU A 158 11.27 -3.05 3.03
CA LEU A 158 12.55 -2.40 2.74
C LEU A 158 12.45 -0.87 2.72
N HIS A 159 11.30 -0.32 2.36
CA HIS A 159 11.07 1.14 2.33
C HIS A 159 10.97 1.72 3.75
N THR A 160 10.12 1.15 4.62
CA THR A 160 9.81 1.73 5.94
C THR A 160 9.54 0.73 7.06
N GLY A 161 9.52 -0.59 6.78
CA GLY A 161 9.25 -1.62 7.78
C GLY A 161 10.46 -2.01 8.64
N VAL A 162 11.67 -1.88 8.10
CA VAL A 162 12.93 -2.29 8.75
C VAL A 162 13.13 -1.61 10.11
N ASN A 163 12.93 -0.30 10.17
CA ASN A 163 13.07 0.47 11.41
C ASN A 163 12.02 0.09 12.45
N SER A 164 10.80 -0.25 12.03
CA SER A 164 9.73 -0.71 12.92
C SER A 164 10.05 -2.08 13.52
N LEU A 165 10.57 -3.02 12.72
CA LEU A 165 11.00 -4.34 13.20
C LEU A 165 12.18 -4.22 14.19
N MET A 166 13.18 -3.40 13.84
CA MET A 166 14.30 -3.11 14.74
C MET A 166 13.82 -2.55 16.09
N ASN A 167 12.83 -1.64 16.06
CA ASN A 167 12.24 -1.08 17.27
C ASN A 167 11.50 -2.13 18.11
N MET A 168 10.76 -3.06 17.49
CA MET A 168 10.12 -4.18 18.20
C MET A 168 11.15 -5.05 18.93
N VAL A 169 12.22 -5.44 18.24
CA VAL A 169 13.29 -6.28 18.82
C VAL A 169 13.98 -5.53 19.97
N TYR A 170 14.37 -4.27 19.74
CA TYR A 170 15.03 -3.43 20.74
C TYR A 170 14.21 -3.30 22.03
N ASN A 171 12.89 -3.13 21.89
CA ASN A 171 11.97 -2.97 23.03
C ASN A 171 11.43 -4.30 23.57
N LYS A 172 12.01 -5.45 23.17
CA LYS A 172 11.62 -6.79 23.64
C LYS A 172 10.11 -7.01 23.52
N ALA A 173 9.55 -6.58 22.40
CA ALA A 173 8.16 -6.83 22.06
C ALA A 173 7.94 -8.32 21.74
N THR A 174 6.67 -8.71 21.66
CA THR A 174 6.27 -9.99 21.11
C THR A 174 5.48 -9.76 19.83
N GLY A 175 5.07 -10.82 19.19
CA GLY A 175 4.25 -10.74 17.97
C GLY A 175 5.00 -11.13 16.71
N THR A 176 4.21 -11.62 15.76
CA THR A 176 4.70 -12.17 14.51
C THR A 176 4.51 -11.18 13.37
N VAL A 177 5.56 -10.98 12.59
CA VAL A 177 5.53 -10.18 11.35
C VAL A 177 5.55 -11.14 10.17
N ILE A 178 4.61 -10.98 9.25
CA ILE A 178 4.56 -11.75 7.99
C ILE A 178 4.97 -10.83 6.85
N ILE A 179 6.13 -11.11 6.26
CA ILE A 179 6.60 -10.43 5.05
C ILE A 179 6.08 -11.21 3.84
N LEU A 180 5.33 -10.54 2.99
CA LEU A 180 4.79 -11.10 1.75
C LEU A 180 5.75 -10.78 0.61
N ASP A 181 6.68 -11.70 0.34
CA ASP A 181 7.65 -11.56 -0.73
C ASP A 181 7.08 -12.08 -2.05
N ASN A 182 6.71 -11.17 -2.93
CA ASN A 182 6.29 -11.47 -4.30
C ASN A 182 7.30 -11.00 -5.35
N SER A 183 8.49 -10.64 -4.92
CA SER A 183 9.65 -10.26 -5.74
C SER A 183 9.40 -9.05 -6.66
N THR A 184 8.48 -8.15 -6.30
CA THR A 184 8.20 -6.94 -7.06
C THR A 184 7.32 -5.95 -6.29
N THR A 185 7.40 -4.66 -6.62
CA THR A 185 6.44 -3.65 -6.18
C THR A 185 5.20 -3.69 -7.09
N GLY A 186 4.30 -4.67 -6.85
CA GLY A 186 3.25 -5.05 -7.79
C GLY A 186 2.19 -3.98 -8.07
N MET A 187 1.65 -3.33 -7.04
CA MET A 187 0.50 -2.43 -7.15
C MET A 187 0.73 -1.23 -8.06
N THR A 188 1.94 -0.70 -8.10
CA THR A 188 2.28 0.52 -8.83
C THR A 188 2.92 0.29 -10.20
N GLY A 189 2.97 -0.95 -10.67
CA GLY A 189 3.45 -1.27 -12.02
C GLY A 189 4.69 -2.16 -12.08
N HIS A 190 4.93 -2.96 -11.06
CA HIS A 190 6.01 -3.96 -11.01
C HIS A 190 7.42 -3.35 -11.02
N GLN A 191 7.62 -2.29 -10.23
CA GLN A 191 8.95 -1.70 -10.05
C GLN A 191 9.87 -2.66 -9.29
N ASP A 192 11.16 -2.55 -9.61
CA ASP A 192 12.22 -3.19 -8.85
C ASP A 192 12.41 -2.50 -7.49
N HIS A 193 12.96 -3.23 -6.54
CA HIS A 193 13.29 -2.76 -5.18
C HIS A 193 14.59 -3.44 -4.70
N PRO A 194 15.19 -3.04 -3.58
CA PRO A 194 16.52 -3.52 -3.18
C PRO A 194 16.70 -5.05 -3.10
N ALA A 195 15.65 -5.84 -2.96
CA ALA A 195 15.76 -7.30 -2.96
C ALA A 195 15.58 -7.95 -4.34
N THR A 196 15.30 -7.19 -5.42
CA THR A 196 15.14 -7.76 -6.76
C THR A 196 16.45 -7.92 -7.53
N GLY A 197 17.55 -7.32 -7.03
CA GLY A 197 18.88 -7.43 -7.65
C GLY A 197 19.07 -6.62 -8.91
N LYS A 198 18.30 -5.54 -9.08
CA LYS A 198 18.39 -4.62 -10.22
C LYS A 198 18.35 -3.17 -9.78
N THR A 199 19.05 -2.32 -10.52
CA THR A 199 18.93 -0.86 -10.41
C THR A 199 17.67 -0.35 -11.13
N LEU A 200 17.36 0.93 -10.97
CA LEU A 200 16.27 1.59 -11.70
C LEU A 200 16.44 1.48 -13.24
N ASP A 201 17.68 1.49 -13.71
CA ASP A 201 18.01 1.38 -15.15
C ASP A 201 18.08 -0.08 -15.63
N GLY A 202 17.79 -1.05 -14.75
CA GLY A 202 17.75 -2.48 -15.07
C GLY A 202 19.10 -3.19 -15.01
N GLU A 203 20.19 -2.50 -14.59
CA GLU A 203 21.50 -3.10 -14.41
C GLU A 203 21.54 -4.04 -13.22
N PRO A 204 22.33 -5.14 -13.26
CA PRO A 204 22.52 -6.01 -12.11
C PRO A 204 23.03 -5.24 -10.89
N ALA A 205 22.41 -5.48 -9.73
CA ALA A 205 22.78 -4.87 -8.46
C ALA A 205 22.77 -5.90 -7.33
N TYR A 206 23.30 -5.51 -6.18
CA TYR A 206 23.21 -6.33 -4.97
C TYR A 206 21.73 -6.51 -4.58
N ALA A 207 21.35 -7.78 -4.37
CA ALA A 207 20.03 -8.12 -3.85
C ALA A 207 20.09 -8.28 -2.33
N VAL A 208 19.31 -7.50 -1.61
CA VAL A 208 19.19 -7.65 -0.16
C VAL A 208 18.51 -8.97 0.16
N ASP A 209 19.15 -9.80 0.96
CA ASP A 209 18.52 -10.99 1.51
C ASP A 209 17.68 -10.61 2.73
N LEU A 210 16.37 -10.92 2.66
CA LEU A 210 15.41 -10.56 3.70
C LEU A 210 15.63 -11.38 4.99
N VAL A 211 16.12 -12.62 4.88
CA VAL A 211 16.41 -13.48 6.04
C VAL A 211 17.61 -12.92 6.80
N ASP A 212 18.69 -12.66 6.08
CA ASP A 212 19.91 -12.09 6.65
C ASP A 212 19.64 -10.72 7.27
N LEU A 213 18.83 -9.90 6.61
CA LEU A 213 18.41 -8.60 7.14
C LEU A 213 17.64 -8.75 8.46
N CYS A 214 16.66 -9.64 8.53
CA CYS A 214 15.90 -9.87 9.77
C CYS A 214 16.81 -10.36 10.91
N HIS A 215 17.73 -11.27 10.62
CA HIS A 215 18.74 -11.71 11.63
C HIS A 215 19.66 -10.58 12.07
N ALA A 216 20.10 -9.73 11.14
CA ALA A 216 20.93 -8.56 11.45
C ALA A 216 20.21 -7.55 12.36
N LEU A 217 18.88 -7.48 12.28
CA LEU A 217 18.04 -6.68 13.19
C LEU A 217 17.80 -7.32 14.56
N GLY A 218 18.31 -8.54 14.76
CA GLY A 218 18.23 -9.28 16.02
C GLY A 218 17.03 -10.22 16.15
N VAL A 219 16.29 -10.48 15.07
CA VAL A 219 15.24 -11.50 15.06
C VAL A 219 15.87 -12.89 15.08
N LYS A 220 15.47 -13.72 16.04
CA LYS A 220 16.00 -15.09 16.19
C LYS A 220 15.22 -16.11 15.35
N HIS A 221 13.93 -15.91 15.21
CA HIS A 221 12.99 -16.82 14.55
C HIS A 221 12.56 -16.23 13.24
N VAL A 222 13.14 -16.73 12.15
CA VAL A 222 12.81 -16.33 10.77
C VAL A 222 12.52 -17.60 9.98
N GLU A 223 11.27 -17.75 9.53
CA GLU A 223 10.80 -18.89 8.74
C GLU A 223 10.46 -18.47 7.32
N VAL A 224 10.99 -19.18 6.33
CA VAL A 224 10.64 -18.99 4.91
C VAL A 224 9.70 -20.09 4.47
N VAL A 225 8.56 -19.70 3.90
CA VAL A 225 7.51 -20.64 3.48
C VAL A 225 7.02 -20.28 2.07
N ASP A 226 6.87 -21.28 1.20
CA ASP A 226 6.21 -21.09 -0.10
C ASP A 226 4.74 -20.67 0.15
N ALA A 227 4.32 -19.53 -0.43
CA ALA A 227 2.98 -18.98 -0.26
C ALA A 227 1.85 -19.93 -0.68
N PHE A 228 2.15 -20.94 -1.52
CA PHE A 228 1.20 -21.96 -1.97
C PHE A 228 1.22 -23.25 -1.15
N ASP A 229 2.20 -23.42 -0.25
CA ASP A 229 2.21 -24.55 0.71
C ASP A 229 1.36 -24.18 1.95
N VAL A 230 0.05 -24.25 1.76
CA VAL A 230 -0.95 -23.88 2.78
C VAL A 230 -0.83 -24.69 4.06
N ASP A 231 -0.45 -25.97 3.96
CA ASP A 231 -0.32 -26.85 5.12
C ASP A 231 0.90 -26.46 5.97
N ARG A 232 2.07 -26.27 5.34
CA ARG A 232 3.26 -25.77 6.03
C ARG A 232 3.03 -24.38 6.59
N LEU A 233 2.43 -23.49 5.80
CA LEU A 233 2.12 -22.13 6.25
C LEU A 233 1.18 -22.13 7.47
N THR A 234 0.15 -23.00 7.47
CA THR A 234 -0.75 -23.16 8.62
C THR A 234 0.00 -23.61 9.88
N LYS A 235 0.95 -24.53 9.74
CA LYS A 235 1.77 -25.02 10.84
C LYS A 235 2.67 -23.90 11.39
N VAL A 236 3.44 -23.26 10.50
CA VAL A 236 4.39 -22.22 10.86
C VAL A 236 3.69 -21.02 11.50
N VAL A 237 2.57 -20.56 10.96
CA VAL A 237 1.80 -19.45 11.57
C VAL A 237 1.37 -19.79 13.00
N LYS A 238 0.89 -21.02 13.27
CA LYS A 238 0.52 -21.43 14.62
C LYS A 238 1.71 -21.46 15.59
N GLU A 239 2.85 -21.93 15.12
CA GLU A 239 4.08 -22.03 15.92
C GLU A 239 4.63 -20.66 16.25
N GLU A 240 4.70 -19.78 15.25
CA GLU A 240 5.30 -18.45 15.42
C GLU A 240 4.42 -17.50 16.25
N VAL A 241 3.10 -17.51 16.05
CA VAL A 241 2.16 -16.69 16.84
C VAL A 241 2.13 -17.10 18.32
N ALA A 242 2.48 -18.35 18.63
CA ALA A 242 2.55 -18.83 20.00
C ALA A 242 3.84 -18.43 20.76
N ARG A 243 4.82 -17.80 20.08
CA ARG A 243 6.09 -17.39 20.71
C ARG A 243 5.91 -16.15 21.58
N ASP A 244 6.70 -16.07 22.64
CA ASP A 244 6.76 -14.90 23.54
C ASP A 244 7.94 -13.96 23.19
N GLU A 245 8.32 -13.92 21.92
CA GLU A 245 9.33 -13.02 21.37
C GLU A 245 9.00 -12.70 19.90
N VAL A 246 9.66 -11.69 19.34
CA VAL A 246 9.44 -11.28 17.94
C VAL A 246 9.85 -12.42 17.01
N SER A 247 8.97 -12.76 16.08
CA SER A 247 9.24 -13.71 15.01
C SER A 247 8.85 -13.14 13.64
N VAL A 248 9.49 -13.66 12.58
CA VAL A 248 9.21 -13.25 11.20
C VAL A 248 8.91 -14.47 10.35
N ILE A 249 7.85 -14.41 9.58
CA ILE A 249 7.52 -15.37 8.53
C ILE A 249 7.68 -14.66 7.19
N ILE A 250 8.52 -15.17 6.30
CA ILE A 250 8.64 -14.70 4.92
C ILE A 250 7.85 -15.65 4.03
N SER A 251 6.67 -15.21 3.61
CA SER A 251 5.85 -15.97 2.66
C SER A 251 6.28 -15.60 1.25
N GLN A 252 7.02 -16.52 0.60
CA GLN A 252 7.71 -16.23 -0.64
C GLN A 252 7.10 -16.98 -1.82
N SER A 253 6.72 -16.24 -2.84
CA SER A 253 6.41 -16.75 -4.18
C SER A 253 6.27 -15.57 -5.15
N PRO A 254 6.80 -15.66 -6.38
CA PRO A 254 6.78 -14.53 -7.31
C PRO A 254 5.36 -14.13 -7.69
N CYS A 255 5.17 -12.82 -7.96
CA CYS A 255 3.90 -12.30 -8.44
C CYS A 255 3.44 -13.01 -9.72
N ALA A 256 2.19 -13.46 -9.73
CA ALA A 256 1.60 -14.19 -10.87
C ALA A 256 1.53 -13.37 -12.17
N LEU A 257 1.74 -12.06 -12.12
CA LEU A 257 1.73 -11.16 -13.28
C LEU A 257 3.14 -10.87 -13.81
N LEU A 258 4.19 -11.37 -13.18
CA LEU A 258 5.54 -11.25 -13.72
C LEU A 258 5.70 -12.11 -14.97
N LYS A 259 6.36 -11.56 -16.00
CA LYS A 259 6.63 -12.30 -17.25
C LYS A 259 7.45 -13.58 -17.04
N SER A 260 8.25 -13.62 -15.98
CA SER A 260 9.07 -14.75 -15.56
C SER A 260 8.31 -15.81 -14.75
N PHE A 261 7.06 -15.54 -14.39
CA PHE A 261 6.27 -16.46 -13.60
C PHE A 261 5.89 -17.71 -14.40
N VAL A 262 6.26 -18.87 -13.90
CA VAL A 262 5.86 -20.16 -14.46
C VAL A 262 4.91 -20.86 -13.47
N PRO A 263 3.65 -21.10 -13.83
CA PRO A 263 2.71 -21.77 -12.93
C PRO A 263 3.21 -23.19 -12.59
N LYS A 264 3.28 -23.52 -11.30
CA LYS A 264 3.73 -24.85 -10.82
C LYS A 264 2.66 -25.96 -10.95
N GLY A 265 1.52 -25.68 -11.59
CA GLY A 265 0.45 -26.66 -11.77
C GLY A 265 -0.79 -26.06 -12.43
N LYS A 266 -1.78 -26.91 -12.68
CA LYS A 266 -3.09 -26.48 -13.17
C LYS A 266 -3.97 -26.06 -11.99
N CYS A 267 -4.43 -24.82 -11.97
CA CYS A 267 -5.45 -24.38 -11.02
C CYS A 267 -6.82 -24.85 -11.54
N TYR A 268 -7.44 -25.82 -10.85
CA TYR A 268 -8.78 -26.30 -11.22
C TYR A 268 -9.92 -25.54 -10.52
N THR A 269 -9.63 -24.77 -9.48
CA THR A 269 -10.65 -24.09 -8.67
C THR A 269 -10.09 -22.84 -8.01
N CYS A 270 -9.63 -21.87 -8.80
CA CYS A 270 -9.29 -20.55 -8.26
C CYS A 270 -10.55 -19.68 -8.07
N LEU A 271 -11.63 -20.26 -7.56
CA LEU A 271 -12.87 -19.56 -7.21
C LEU A 271 -12.90 -19.22 -5.72
N LEU A 272 -11.76 -18.81 -5.18
CA LEU A 272 -11.70 -18.20 -3.84
C LEU A 272 -11.12 -16.80 -3.92
#